data_a630de8089b3c13f69c69ac25dcb82de
#
_entry.id   a630de8089b3c13f69c69ac25dcb82de
#
_cell.length_a   1.000
_cell.length_b   1.000
_cell.length_c   1.000
_cell.angle_alpha   90.00
_cell.angle_beta   90.00
_cell.angle_gamma   90.00
#
_symmetry.space_group_name_H-M   'P 1'
#
loop_
_entity.id
_entity.type
_entity.pdbx_description
1 polymer ?
#
loop_
_entity_poly.entity_id
_entity_poly.type
_entity_poly.pdbx_seq_one_letter_code
_entity_poly.pdbx_strand_id
1 'polypeptide(L)'
;MIYSFSEYIRYLIFAAPVLIFAILAQIRVKSTYSKYSKIKNSRGLTGAAAAQLILKHYGITDVRIVPCAGELTDNYSPNEKMIRLSEKVYNSTSVAAVGIACHEAGHAAQHAEDYLPNKIRSALVPVTNFGSRFGLIIAFAGYFLAYLSTSPIGYYVIIAGLLLYGLVAVFQFVTLPVEFNASRRALKVIDETGILAGEEYKAAKSVLTAAALTYVAALATAIANLLYYASRLLGNSRRN
;
A
#
# COMPACT_ATOMS: atom_id res chain seq x y z
N MET A 1 -20.24 -23.90 18.63
CA MET A 1 -20.70 -22.51 18.81
C MET A 1 -21.22 -22.01 17.48
N ILE A 2 -22.54 -22.05 17.31
CA ILE A 2 -23.20 -21.62 16.06
C ILE A 2 -23.17 -20.09 16.10
N TYR A 3 -22.39 -19.49 15.22
CA TYR A 3 -22.48 -18.06 14.97
C TYR A 3 -23.94 -17.77 14.60
N SER A 4 -24.62 -16.92 15.35
CA SER A 4 -25.99 -16.57 15.01
C SER A 4 -25.99 -15.87 13.65
N PHE A 5 -27.03 -16.08 12.85
CA PHE A 5 -27.20 -15.42 11.54
C PHE A 5 -27.00 -13.91 11.61
N SER A 6 -27.39 -13.27 12.72
CA SER A 6 -27.17 -11.85 12.99
C SER A 6 -25.69 -11.43 13.04
N GLU A 7 -24.79 -12.31 13.50
CA GLU A 7 -23.36 -12.02 13.58
C GLU A 7 -22.71 -12.02 12.19
N TYR A 8 -23.13 -12.93 11.31
CA TYR A 8 -22.69 -12.93 9.90
C TYR A 8 -23.15 -11.67 9.16
N ILE A 9 -24.39 -11.26 9.36
CA ILE A 9 -24.91 -10.02 8.75
C ILE A 9 -24.11 -8.81 9.25
N ARG A 10 -23.83 -8.73 10.55
CA ARG A 10 -23.03 -7.65 11.12
C ARG A 10 -21.63 -7.60 10.48
N TYR A 11 -20.95 -8.74 10.37
CA TYR A 11 -19.65 -8.80 9.70
C TYR A 11 -19.74 -8.34 8.24
N LEU A 12 -20.73 -8.81 7.51
CA LEU A 12 -20.95 -8.44 6.10
C LEU A 12 -21.19 -6.93 5.92
N ILE A 13 -21.90 -6.27 6.84
CA ILE A 13 -22.12 -4.82 6.80
C ILE A 13 -20.79 -4.06 6.80
N PHE A 14 -19.80 -4.50 7.58
CA PHE A 14 -18.48 -3.88 7.62
C PHE A 14 -17.57 -4.34 6.48
N ALA A 15 -17.57 -5.62 6.17
CA ALA A 15 -16.62 -6.24 5.25
C ALA A 15 -16.99 -6.08 3.78
N ALA A 16 -18.28 -6.23 3.41
CA ALA A 16 -18.68 -6.24 2.00
C ALA A 16 -18.40 -4.92 1.26
N PRO A 17 -18.72 -3.73 1.80
CA PRO A 17 -18.44 -2.48 1.09
C PRO A 17 -16.94 -2.29 0.79
N VAL A 18 -16.08 -2.56 1.76
CA VAL A 18 -14.62 -2.40 1.59
C VAL A 18 -14.02 -3.47 0.70
N LEU A 19 -14.55 -4.70 0.74
CA LEU A 19 -14.15 -5.78 -0.16
C LEU A 19 -14.51 -5.45 -1.61
N ILE A 20 -15.74 -4.99 -1.86
CA ILE A 20 -16.17 -4.54 -3.19
C ILE A 20 -15.27 -3.41 -3.67
N PHE A 21 -14.98 -2.43 -2.83
CA PHE A 21 -14.08 -1.32 -3.17
C PHE A 21 -12.67 -1.81 -3.51
N ALA A 22 -12.12 -2.74 -2.72
CA ALA A 22 -10.81 -3.33 -2.98
C ALA A 22 -10.76 -4.11 -4.32
N ILE A 23 -11.81 -4.88 -4.64
CA ILE A 23 -11.94 -5.59 -5.91
C ILE A 23 -12.00 -4.59 -7.07
N LEU A 24 -12.83 -3.56 -6.97
CA LEU A 24 -12.93 -2.52 -8.01
C LEU A 24 -11.61 -1.77 -8.21
N ALA A 25 -10.88 -1.43 -7.14
CA ALA A 25 -9.56 -0.83 -7.22
C ALA A 25 -8.57 -1.76 -7.96
N GLN A 26 -8.56 -3.06 -7.64
CA GLN A 26 -7.71 -4.04 -8.34
C GLN A 26 -8.07 -4.21 -9.83
N ILE A 27 -9.35 -4.26 -10.15
CA ILE A 27 -9.81 -4.31 -11.55
C ILE A 27 -9.33 -3.05 -12.29
N ARG A 28 -9.45 -1.87 -11.66
CA ARG A 28 -9.01 -0.60 -12.25
C ARG A 28 -7.51 -0.58 -12.50
N VAL A 29 -6.68 -1.05 -11.57
CA VAL A 29 -5.22 -1.15 -11.76
C VAL A 29 -4.92 -2.05 -12.95
N LYS A 30 -5.45 -3.28 -12.96
CA LYS A 30 -5.19 -4.26 -14.04
C LYS A 30 -5.64 -3.74 -15.40
N SER A 31 -6.85 -3.16 -15.50
CA SER A 31 -7.38 -2.64 -16.75
C SER A 31 -6.59 -1.44 -17.26
N THR A 32 -6.23 -0.51 -16.36
CA THR A 32 -5.44 0.68 -16.70
C THR A 32 -4.04 0.30 -17.13
N TYR A 33 -3.38 -0.59 -16.38
CA TYR A 33 -2.07 -1.13 -16.75
C TYR A 33 -2.12 -1.84 -18.12
N SER A 34 -3.07 -2.79 -18.32
CA SER A 34 -3.22 -3.50 -19.58
C SER A 34 -3.47 -2.58 -20.78
N LYS A 35 -4.22 -1.48 -20.58
CA LYS A 35 -4.46 -0.48 -21.62
C LYS A 35 -3.17 0.25 -21.98
N TYR A 36 -2.48 0.82 -21.01
CA TYR A 36 -1.36 1.72 -21.23
C TYR A 36 0.00 1.01 -21.36
N SER A 37 0.09 -0.28 -21.05
CA SER A 37 1.25 -1.12 -21.37
C SER A 37 1.39 -1.42 -22.86
N LYS A 38 0.35 -1.19 -23.66
CA LYS A 38 0.35 -1.35 -25.12
C LYS A 38 0.73 -0.08 -25.90
N ILE A 39 0.76 1.07 -25.21
CA ILE A 39 1.05 2.37 -25.80
C ILE A 39 2.51 2.70 -25.57
N LYS A 40 3.30 2.75 -26.65
CA LYS A 40 4.70 3.17 -26.59
C LYS A 40 4.78 4.68 -26.41
N ASN A 41 5.74 5.14 -25.62
CA ASN A 41 6.02 6.57 -25.49
C ASN A 41 6.77 7.10 -26.73
N SER A 42 6.53 8.35 -27.06
CA SER A 42 7.09 9.02 -28.25
C SER A 42 8.61 9.13 -28.25
N ARG A 43 9.23 9.16 -27.06
CA ARG A 43 10.69 9.28 -26.89
C ARG A 43 11.41 7.93 -26.94
N GLY A 44 10.70 6.79 -26.98
CA GLY A 44 11.30 5.46 -26.95
C GLY A 44 12.05 5.14 -25.65
N LEU A 45 11.80 5.87 -24.56
CA LEU A 45 12.44 5.65 -23.26
C LEU A 45 11.93 4.35 -22.63
N THR A 46 12.85 3.51 -22.18
CA THR A 46 12.49 2.36 -21.35
C THR A 46 12.15 2.80 -19.92
N GLY A 47 11.46 1.96 -19.15
CA GLY A 47 11.20 2.24 -17.74
C GLY A 47 12.51 2.50 -16.97
N ALA A 48 13.54 1.68 -17.19
CA ALA A 48 14.83 1.87 -16.54
C ALA A 48 15.48 3.22 -16.91
N ALA A 49 15.45 3.60 -18.19
CA ALA A 49 15.98 4.89 -18.65
C ALA A 49 15.21 6.07 -18.05
N ALA A 50 13.87 5.97 -17.95
CA ALA A 50 13.02 7.00 -17.35
C ALA A 50 13.30 7.15 -15.84
N ALA A 51 13.41 6.03 -15.10
CA ALA A 51 13.79 6.07 -13.69
C ALA A 51 15.16 6.72 -13.48
N GLN A 52 16.14 6.43 -14.36
CA GLN A 52 17.46 7.05 -14.32
C GLN A 52 17.40 8.58 -14.52
N LEU A 53 16.51 9.07 -15.37
CA LEU A 53 16.30 10.52 -15.54
C LEU A 53 15.73 11.16 -14.26
N ILE A 54 14.81 10.50 -13.57
CA ILE A 54 14.31 10.97 -12.27
C ILE A 54 15.44 11.03 -11.23
N LEU A 55 16.22 9.94 -11.10
CA LEU A 55 17.37 9.91 -10.18
C LEU A 55 18.35 11.06 -10.47
N LYS A 56 18.68 11.26 -11.75
CA LYS A 56 19.56 12.36 -12.18
C LYS A 56 19.00 13.73 -11.83
N HIS A 57 17.70 13.96 -12.00
CA HIS A 57 17.01 15.22 -11.65
C HIS A 57 17.18 15.56 -10.16
N TYR A 58 17.10 14.54 -9.29
CA TYR A 58 17.29 14.70 -7.83
C TYR A 58 18.77 14.59 -7.39
N GLY A 59 19.74 14.46 -8.31
CA GLY A 59 21.16 14.33 -7.97
C GLY A 59 21.51 13.00 -7.28
N ILE A 60 20.68 11.97 -7.42
CA ILE A 60 20.87 10.67 -6.77
C ILE A 60 21.76 9.79 -7.65
N THR A 61 22.97 9.47 -7.16
CA THR A 61 23.99 8.72 -7.92
C THR A 61 24.27 7.33 -7.34
N ASP A 62 23.82 7.04 -6.14
CA ASP A 62 24.11 5.82 -5.38
C ASP A 62 22.99 4.79 -5.39
N VAL A 63 21.93 5.02 -6.20
CA VAL A 63 20.82 4.09 -6.39
C VAL A 63 20.96 3.35 -7.70
N ARG A 64 20.96 2.01 -7.63
CA ARG A 64 21.02 1.13 -8.80
C ARG A 64 19.64 0.76 -9.29
N ILE A 65 19.47 0.59 -10.60
CA ILE A 65 18.24 0.11 -11.22
C ILE A 65 18.51 -1.27 -11.82
N VAL A 66 17.78 -2.28 -11.39
CA VAL A 66 17.96 -3.68 -11.78
C VAL A 66 16.67 -4.35 -12.20
N PRO A 67 16.69 -5.30 -13.13
CA PRO A 67 15.52 -6.10 -13.44
C PRO A 67 15.22 -7.10 -12.30
N CYS A 68 13.95 -7.43 -12.11
CA CYS A 68 13.50 -8.49 -11.20
C CYS A 68 12.43 -9.37 -11.86
N ALA A 69 12.30 -10.60 -11.37
CA ALA A 69 11.28 -11.54 -11.82
C ALA A 69 9.88 -11.13 -11.32
N GLY A 70 8.85 -11.55 -12.06
CA GLY A 70 7.45 -11.32 -11.73
C GLY A 70 6.81 -10.21 -12.58
N GLU A 71 5.56 -9.91 -12.27
CA GLU A 71 4.79 -8.83 -12.90
C GLU A 71 4.21 -7.93 -11.81
N LEU A 72 4.38 -6.62 -11.95
CA LEU A 72 4.03 -5.63 -10.94
C LEU A 72 4.71 -5.89 -9.57
N THR A 73 5.96 -6.36 -9.62
CA THR A 73 6.83 -6.57 -8.47
C THR A 73 7.81 -5.43 -8.26
N ASP A 74 7.59 -4.36 -9.00
CA ASP A 74 8.41 -3.15 -8.99
C ASP A 74 8.46 -2.57 -7.57
N ASN A 75 9.67 -2.19 -7.12
CA ASN A 75 9.85 -1.60 -5.80
C ASN A 75 11.21 -0.87 -5.66
N TYR A 76 11.25 0.10 -4.76
CA TYR A 76 12.48 0.68 -4.26
C TYR A 76 12.84 0.11 -2.89
N SER A 77 14.08 -0.36 -2.73
CA SER A 77 14.66 -0.83 -1.45
C SER A 77 15.63 0.22 -0.91
N PRO A 78 15.26 0.97 0.15
CA PRO A 78 16.14 1.99 0.73
C PRO A 78 17.41 1.40 1.35
N ASN A 79 17.33 0.23 1.99
CA ASN A 79 18.47 -0.43 2.63
C ASN A 79 19.53 -0.88 1.62
N GLU A 80 19.10 -1.30 0.43
CA GLU A 80 19.99 -1.77 -0.63
C GLU A 80 20.31 -0.66 -1.63
N LYS A 81 19.69 0.51 -1.51
CA LYS A 81 19.73 1.62 -2.48
C LYS A 81 19.51 1.11 -3.91
N MET A 82 18.39 0.41 -4.09
CA MET A 82 18.09 -0.30 -5.33
C MET A 82 16.64 -0.14 -5.75
N ILE A 83 16.42 0.21 -7.00
CA ILE A 83 15.14 0.12 -7.68
C ILE A 83 15.11 -1.20 -8.44
N ARG A 84 14.16 -2.07 -8.08
CA ARG A 84 13.88 -3.30 -8.81
C ARG A 84 12.69 -3.07 -9.71
N LEU A 85 12.85 -3.35 -10.99
CA LEU A 85 11.78 -3.24 -11.98
C LEU A 85 11.53 -4.60 -12.62
N SER A 86 10.27 -5.02 -12.68
CA SER A 86 9.86 -6.22 -13.40
C SER A 86 10.33 -6.14 -14.86
N GLU A 87 10.62 -7.29 -15.49
CA GLU A 87 11.16 -7.31 -16.87
C GLU A 87 10.25 -6.56 -17.84
N LYS A 88 8.93 -6.65 -17.65
CA LYS A 88 7.93 -5.93 -18.45
C LYS A 88 7.91 -4.42 -18.20
N VAL A 89 8.57 -3.93 -17.16
CA VAL A 89 8.74 -2.49 -16.86
C VAL A 89 10.15 -2.06 -17.23
N TYR A 90 11.17 -2.82 -16.85
CA TYR A 90 12.58 -2.47 -17.04
C TYR A 90 12.92 -2.15 -18.49
N ASN A 91 12.58 -3.07 -19.42
CA ASN A 91 12.92 -2.97 -20.85
C ASN A 91 11.80 -2.36 -21.71
N SER A 92 10.60 -2.19 -21.16
CA SER A 92 9.46 -1.71 -21.94
C SER A 92 9.50 -0.19 -22.16
N THR A 93 9.14 0.22 -23.37
CA THR A 93 8.94 1.63 -23.73
C THR A 93 7.50 2.09 -23.58
N SER A 94 6.63 1.30 -22.91
CA SER A 94 5.24 1.70 -22.73
C SER A 94 5.10 2.84 -21.73
N VAL A 95 4.04 3.64 -21.91
CA VAL A 95 3.69 4.74 -21.01
C VAL A 95 3.48 4.25 -19.58
N ALA A 96 2.86 3.06 -19.41
CA ALA A 96 2.66 2.45 -18.10
C ALA A 96 3.99 2.10 -17.44
N ALA A 97 4.93 1.50 -18.18
CA ALA A 97 6.25 1.14 -17.67
C ALA A 97 7.05 2.37 -17.22
N VAL A 98 7.04 3.43 -18.03
CA VAL A 98 7.67 4.70 -17.68
C VAL A 98 7.06 5.30 -16.40
N GLY A 99 5.73 5.33 -16.30
CA GLY A 99 5.03 5.84 -15.12
C GLY A 99 5.40 5.08 -13.84
N ILE A 100 5.38 3.73 -13.88
CA ILE A 100 5.72 2.87 -12.74
C ILE A 100 7.19 3.06 -12.34
N ALA A 101 8.12 3.00 -13.30
CA ALA A 101 9.55 3.16 -13.01
C ALA A 101 9.88 4.54 -12.42
N CYS A 102 9.24 5.60 -12.90
CA CYS A 102 9.36 6.94 -12.34
C CYS A 102 8.78 7.03 -10.91
N HIS A 103 7.71 6.29 -10.61
CA HIS A 103 7.15 6.21 -9.26
C HIS A 103 8.14 5.60 -8.27
N GLU A 104 8.79 4.49 -8.64
CA GLU A 104 9.84 3.88 -7.79
C GLU A 104 11.04 4.83 -7.58
N ALA A 105 11.42 5.57 -8.62
CA ALA A 105 12.42 6.63 -8.48
C ALA A 105 11.92 7.80 -7.59
N GLY A 106 10.60 8.06 -7.55
CA GLY A 106 9.98 8.98 -6.61
C GLY A 106 10.16 8.58 -5.15
N HIS A 107 10.12 7.26 -4.85
CA HIS A 107 10.46 6.73 -3.52
C HIS A 107 11.94 6.91 -3.18
N ALA A 108 12.84 6.75 -4.17
CA ALA A 108 14.25 7.04 -3.97
C ALA A 108 14.47 8.52 -3.65
N ALA A 109 13.77 9.42 -4.34
CA ALA A 109 13.81 10.86 -4.05
C ALA A 109 13.28 11.20 -2.65
N GLN A 110 12.21 10.55 -2.20
CA GLN A 110 11.72 10.69 -0.81
C GLN A 110 12.79 10.29 0.22
N HIS A 111 13.50 9.21 -0.05
CA HIS A 111 14.55 8.73 0.84
C HIS A 111 15.73 9.70 0.86
N ALA A 112 16.18 10.18 -0.31
CA ALA A 112 17.27 11.13 -0.43
C ALA A 112 16.98 12.48 0.24
N GLU A 113 15.73 12.93 0.24
CA GLU A 113 15.29 14.18 0.87
C GLU A 113 14.78 14.00 2.31
N ASP A 114 15.01 12.85 2.91
CA ASP A 114 14.60 12.58 4.30
C ASP A 114 13.11 12.81 4.59
N TYR A 115 12.23 12.50 3.63
CA TYR A 115 10.78 12.72 3.75
C TYR A 115 10.21 12.03 4.98
N LEU A 116 9.77 12.81 5.98
CA LEU A 116 9.37 12.33 7.30
C LEU A 116 8.32 11.21 7.28
N PRO A 117 7.22 11.28 6.50
CA PRO A 117 6.26 10.17 6.47
C PRO A 117 6.86 8.85 6.00
N ASN A 118 7.85 8.86 5.07
CA ASN A 118 8.53 7.66 4.63
C ASN A 118 9.42 7.05 5.73
N LYS A 119 10.07 7.88 6.55
CA LYS A 119 10.83 7.44 7.73
C LYS A 119 9.91 6.78 8.76
N ILE A 120 8.77 7.41 9.07
CA ILE A 120 7.76 6.86 9.99
C ILE A 120 7.22 5.52 9.46
N ARG A 121 6.86 5.46 8.17
CA ARG A 121 6.43 4.20 7.51
C ARG A 121 7.47 3.10 7.71
N SER A 122 8.74 3.38 7.42
CA SER A 122 9.83 2.40 7.54
C SER A 122 10.02 1.90 8.98
N ALA A 123 9.92 2.78 9.96
CA ALA A 123 9.99 2.43 11.38
C ALA A 123 8.79 1.58 11.84
N LEU A 124 7.61 1.77 11.24
CA LEU A 124 6.40 1.02 11.58
C LEU A 124 6.38 -0.40 10.98
N VAL A 125 7.15 -0.69 9.92
CA VAL A 125 7.12 -2.00 9.21
C VAL A 125 7.29 -3.19 10.15
N PRO A 126 8.33 -3.29 11.02
CA PRO A 126 8.52 -4.48 11.86
C PRO A 126 7.38 -4.68 12.86
N VAL A 127 6.91 -3.59 13.47
CA VAL A 127 5.82 -3.64 14.48
C VAL A 127 4.50 -3.99 13.82
N THR A 128 4.24 -3.43 12.63
CA THR A 128 3.02 -3.74 11.85
C THR A 128 3.02 -5.19 11.36
N ASN A 129 4.16 -5.73 10.93
CA ASN A 129 4.27 -7.14 10.54
C ASN A 129 3.97 -8.06 11.71
N PHE A 130 4.45 -7.74 12.90
CA PHE A 130 4.11 -8.47 14.12
C PHE A 130 2.62 -8.32 14.45
N GLY A 131 2.10 -7.10 14.49
CA GLY A 131 0.71 -6.80 14.83
C GLY A 131 -0.30 -7.42 13.87
N SER A 132 -0.03 -7.42 12.56
CA SER A 132 -0.90 -8.05 11.56
C SER A 132 -0.97 -9.57 11.70
N ARG A 133 0.14 -10.19 12.10
CA ARG A 133 0.25 -11.66 12.24
C ARG A 133 -0.31 -12.15 13.56
N PHE A 134 -0.02 -11.46 14.65
CA PHE A 134 -0.31 -11.94 16.01
C PHE A 134 -1.42 -11.15 16.72
N GLY A 135 -1.74 -9.93 16.30
CA GLY A 135 -2.71 -9.08 17.01
C GLY A 135 -4.06 -9.75 17.20
N LEU A 136 -4.65 -10.29 16.13
CA LEU A 136 -5.92 -11.02 16.23
C LEU A 136 -5.80 -12.33 16.98
N ILE A 137 -4.69 -13.06 16.86
CA ILE A 137 -4.45 -14.30 17.60
C ILE A 137 -4.44 -14.01 19.10
N ILE A 138 -3.75 -12.95 19.52
CA ILE A 138 -3.69 -12.50 20.91
C ILE A 138 -5.08 -12.07 21.39
N ALA A 139 -5.83 -11.32 20.57
CA ALA A 139 -7.18 -10.89 20.92
C ALA A 139 -8.14 -12.09 21.11
N PHE A 140 -8.06 -13.10 20.23
CA PHE A 140 -8.86 -14.33 20.38
C PHE A 140 -8.44 -15.17 21.58
N ALA A 141 -7.14 -15.27 21.88
CA ALA A 141 -6.66 -15.94 23.10
C ALA A 141 -7.18 -15.23 24.35
N GLY A 142 -7.18 -13.90 24.37
CA GLY A 142 -7.77 -13.09 25.42
C GLY A 142 -9.29 -13.35 25.59
N TYR A 143 -10.03 -13.47 24.48
CA TYR A 143 -11.45 -13.81 24.50
C TYR A 143 -11.69 -15.18 25.12
N PHE A 144 -10.87 -16.17 24.77
CA PHE A 144 -10.95 -17.51 25.36
C PHE A 144 -10.63 -17.52 26.86
N LEU A 145 -9.60 -16.77 27.28
CA LEU A 145 -9.28 -16.60 28.71
C LEU A 145 -10.41 -15.91 29.48
N ALA A 146 -11.04 -14.88 28.93
CA ALA A 146 -12.17 -14.21 29.54
C ALA A 146 -13.41 -15.11 29.64
N TYR A 147 -13.57 -16.08 28.73
CA TYR A 147 -14.64 -17.07 28.79
C TYR A 147 -14.40 -18.15 29.88
N LEU A 148 -13.14 -18.54 30.09
CA LEU A 148 -12.77 -19.60 31.07
C LEU A 148 -12.58 -19.08 32.49
N SER A 149 -12.42 -17.78 32.69
CA SER A 149 -12.08 -17.16 33.96
C SER A 149 -12.87 -15.91 34.21
N THR A 150 -13.26 -15.67 35.47
CA THR A 150 -13.85 -14.41 35.94
C THR A 150 -12.81 -13.29 36.12
N SER A 151 -11.51 -13.58 35.86
CA SER A 151 -10.42 -12.63 35.96
C SER A 151 -10.46 -11.58 34.85
N PRO A 152 -10.15 -10.30 35.13
CA PRO A 152 -10.10 -9.25 34.11
C PRO A 152 -8.90 -9.39 33.15
N ILE A 153 -8.00 -10.35 33.37
CA ILE A 153 -6.80 -10.59 32.54
C ILE A 153 -7.19 -10.83 31.08
N GLY A 154 -8.21 -11.66 30.83
CA GLY A 154 -8.69 -11.94 29.47
C GLY A 154 -9.07 -10.67 28.71
N TYR A 155 -9.74 -9.73 29.38
CA TYR A 155 -10.12 -8.43 28.81
C TYR A 155 -8.89 -7.58 28.41
N TYR A 156 -7.88 -7.50 29.26
CA TYR A 156 -6.64 -6.77 28.95
C TYR A 156 -5.88 -7.40 27.78
N VAL A 157 -5.86 -8.73 27.68
CA VAL A 157 -5.23 -9.45 26.56
C VAL A 157 -5.97 -9.17 25.25
N ILE A 158 -7.31 -9.11 25.28
CA ILE A 158 -8.10 -8.68 24.11
C ILE A 158 -7.69 -7.28 23.66
N ILE A 159 -7.66 -6.31 24.57
CA ILE A 159 -7.28 -4.93 24.25
C ILE A 159 -5.87 -4.85 23.68
N ALA A 160 -4.91 -5.55 24.28
CA ALA A 160 -3.55 -5.59 23.78
C ALA A 160 -3.47 -6.14 22.33
N GLY A 161 -4.18 -7.22 22.03
CA GLY A 161 -4.28 -7.77 20.68
C GLY A 161 -4.92 -6.81 19.68
N LEU A 162 -5.98 -6.12 20.07
CA LEU A 162 -6.62 -5.11 19.22
C LEU A 162 -5.74 -3.89 18.97
N LEU A 163 -5.01 -3.41 19.97
CA LEU A 163 -4.07 -2.31 19.82
C LEU A 163 -2.96 -2.67 18.84
N LEU A 164 -2.39 -3.90 18.97
CA LEU A 164 -1.40 -4.41 18.03
C LEU A 164 -1.96 -4.51 16.61
N TYR A 165 -3.18 -5.01 16.45
CA TYR A 165 -3.84 -5.06 15.14
C TYR A 165 -4.17 -3.65 14.61
N GLY A 166 -4.52 -2.71 15.47
CA GLY A 166 -4.78 -1.30 15.13
C GLY A 166 -3.57 -0.59 14.49
N LEU A 167 -2.35 -1.04 14.79
CA LEU A 167 -1.14 -0.53 14.14
C LEU A 167 -1.13 -0.76 12.62
N VAL A 168 -1.88 -1.77 12.13
CA VAL A 168 -2.08 -1.97 10.68
C VAL A 168 -2.82 -0.79 10.06
N ALA A 169 -3.87 -0.29 10.72
CA ALA A 169 -4.60 0.89 10.23
C ALA A 169 -3.72 2.16 10.27
N VAL A 170 -2.93 2.33 11.33
CA VAL A 170 -1.96 3.44 11.45
C VAL A 170 -0.92 3.36 10.34
N PHE A 171 -0.38 2.18 10.07
CA PHE A 171 0.58 1.97 8.98
C PHE A 171 -0.02 2.31 7.61
N GLN A 172 -1.23 1.86 7.32
CA GLN A 172 -1.92 2.20 6.07
C GLN A 172 -2.19 3.69 5.95
N PHE A 173 -2.56 4.34 7.05
CA PHE A 173 -2.77 5.79 7.10
C PHE A 173 -1.49 6.57 6.80
N VAL A 174 -0.34 6.16 7.37
CA VAL A 174 0.98 6.77 7.08
C VAL A 174 1.47 6.43 5.68
N THR A 175 1.17 5.23 5.18
CA THR A 175 1.58 4.79 3.84
C THR A 175 0.90 5.64 2.75
N LEU A 176 -0.35 6.01 2.92
CA LEU A 176 -1.12 6.73 1.91
C LEU A 176 -0.46 8.04 1.45
N PRO A 177 -0.08 8.99 2.34
CA PRO A 177 0.64 10.21 1.92
C PRO A 177 2.01 9.92 1.30
N VAL A 178 2.68 8.83 1.67
CA VAL A 178 3.96 8.42 1.07
C VAL A 178 3.76 8.07 -0.41
N GLU A 179 2.77 7.24 -0.73
CA GLU A 179 2.47 6.80 -2.09
C GLU A 179 1.97 7.95 -2.98
N PHE A 180 1.10 8.81 -2.45
CA PHE A 180 0.68 10.01 -3.18
C PHE A 180 1.84 10.97 -3.43
N ASN A 181 2.74 11.13 -2.48
CA ASN A 181 3.89 12.02 -2.63
C ASN A 181 4.92 11.44 -3.63
N ALA A 182 5.20 10.13 -3.63
CA ALA A 182 6.08 9.50 -4.62
C ALA A 182 5.54 9.68 -6.04
N SER A 183 4.23 9.41 -6.25
CA SER A 183 3.56 9.64 -7.53
C SER A 183 3.61 11.10 -7.96
N ARG A 184 3.40 12.05 -7.05
CA ARG A 184 3.45 13.49 -7.34
C ARG A 184 4.84 13.92 -7.76
N ARG A 185 5.89 13.45 -7.08
CA ARG A 185 7.30 13.71 -7.42
C ARG A 185 7.63 13.19 -8.82
N ALA A 186 7.25 11.94 -9.10
CA ALA A 186 7.42 11.35 -10.42
C ALA A 186 6.74 12.18 -11.52
N LEU A 187 5.45 12.49 -11.34
CA LEU A 187 4.67 13.26 -12.31
C LEU A 187 5.20 14.67 -12.53
N LYS A 188 5.68 15.34 -11.46
CA LYS A 188 6.30 16.64 -11.56
C LYS A 188 7.53 16.61 -12.47
N VAL A 189 8.46 15.68 -12.24
CA VAL A 189 9.68 15.59 -13.05
C VAL A 189 9.36 15.11 -14.47
N ILE A 190 8.41 14.20 -14.66
CA ILE A 190 7.94 13.77 -15.98
C ILE A 190 7.49 14.98 -16.81
N ASP A 191 6.73 15.91 -16.21
CA ASP A 191 6.22 17.12 -16.86
C ASP A 191 7.34 18.12 -17.14
N GLU A 192 8.16 18.46 -16.13
CA GLU A 192 9.26 19.41 -16.22
C GLU A 192 10.34 19.03 -17.23
N THR A 193 10.61 17.73 -17.39
CA THR A 193 11.68 17.21 -18.28
C THR A 193 11.14 16.70 -19.61
N GLY A 194 9.82 16.69 -19.79
CA GLY A 194 9.19 16.18 -21.00
C GLY A 194 9.44 14.69 -21.24
N ILE A 195 9.62 13.89 -20.18
CA ILE A 195 9.75 12.42 -20.29
C ILE A 195 8.53 11.84 -20.99
N LEU A 196 7.33 12.29 -20.59
CA LEU A 196 6.06 12.04 -21.24
C LEU A 196 5.31 13.37 -21.36
N ALA A 197 4.64 13.63 -22.49
CA ALA A 197 3.91 14.86 -22.72
C ALA A 197 2.45 14.59 -23.16
N GLY A 198 1.59 15.58 -23.02
CA GLY A 198 0.22 15.54 -23.51
C GLY A 198 -0.58 14.33 -23.01
N GLU A 199 -1.07 13.50 -23.93
CA GLU A 199 -1.86 12.31 -23.61
C GLU A 199 -1.03 11.22 -22.93
N GLU A 200 0.27 11.12 -23.18
CA GLU A 200 1.16 10.17 -22.51
C GLU A 200 1.29 10.51 -21.02
N TYR A 201 1.44 11.79 -20.67
CA TYR A 201 1.44 12.25 -19.28
C TYR A 201 0.11 11.90 -18.56
N LYS A 202 -1.02 12.17 -19.21
CA LYS A 202 -2.35 11.83 -18.65
C LYS A 202 -2.51 10.33 -18.45
N ALA A 203 -1.98 9.53 -19.38
CA ALA A 203 -1.97 8.07 -19.28
C ALA A 203 -1.14 7.58 -18.09
N ALA A 204 0.09 8.07 -17.92
CA ALA A 204 0.93 7.75 -16.76
C ALA A 204 0.26 8.17 -15.44
N LYS A 205 -0.31 9.38 -15.38
CA LYS A 205 -1.09 9.84 -14.23
C LYS A 205 -2.27 8.93 -13.91
N SER A 206 -2.96 8.43 -14.94
CA SER A 206 -4.07 7.47 -14.77
C SER A 206 -3.60 6.15 -14.17
N VAL A 207 -2.44 5.62 -14.61
CA VAL A 207 -1.83 4.40 -14.05
C VAL A 207 -1.49 4.60 -12.56
N LEU A 208 -0.81 5.69 -12.21
CA LEU A 208 -0.40 5.98 -10.84
C LEU A 208 -1.61 6.27 -9.93
N THR A 209 -2.64 6.95 -10.45
CA THR A 209 -3.88 7.18 -9.70
C THR A 209 -4.63 5.87 -9.43
N ALA A 210 -4.68 4.97 -10.42
CA ALA A 210 -5.30 3.67 -10.24
C ALA A 210 -4.57 2.85 -9.16
N ALA A 211 -3.22 2.86 -9.17
CA ALA A 211 -2.41 2.21 -8.13
C ALA A 211 -2.68 2.82 -6.74
N ALA A 212 -2.75 4.14 -6.63
CA ALA A 212 -3.02 4.84 -5.37
C ALA A 212 -4.36 4.46 -4.74
N LEU A 213 -5.40 4.14 -5.54
CA LEU A 213 -6.70 3.68 -5.03
C LEU A 213 -6.61 2.36 -4.26
N THR A 214 -5.64 1.51 -4.55
CA THR A 214 -5.44 0.26 -3.79
C THR A 214 -4.99 0.52 -2.36
N TYR A 215 -4.19 1.56 -2.12
CA TYR A 215 -3.79 1.97 -0.77
C TYR A 215 -4.96 2.60 0.00
N VAL A 216 -5.85 3.35 -0.69
CA VAL A 216 -7.10 3.84 -0.08
C VAL A 216 -8.00 2.67 0.33
N ALA A 217 -8.12 1.65 -0.53
CA ALA A 217 -8.90 0.45 -0.23
C ALA A 217 -8.29 -0.36 0.93
N ALA A 218 -6.96 -0.47 1.00
CA ALA A 218 -6.26 -1.14 2.10
C ALA A 218 -6.50 -0.42 3.44
N LEU A 219 -6.43 0.92 3.46
CA LEU A 219 -6.74 1.72 4.65
C LEU A 219 -8.21 1.53 5.07
N ALA A 220 -9.15 1.64 4.13
CA ALA A 220 -10.58 1.45 4.42
C ALA A 220 -10.84 0.04 4.99
N THR A 221 -10.20 -0.99 4.44
CA THR A 221 -10.30 -2.37 4.93
C THR A 221 -9.74 -2.51 6.35
N ALA A 222 -8.58 -1.92 6.63
CA ALA A 222 -7.98 -1.96 7.96
C ALA A 222 -8.87 -1.28 9.01
N ILE A 223 -9.45 -0.12 8.68
CA ILE A 223 -10.39 0.61 9.55
C ILE A 223 -11.67 -0.20 9.76
N ALA A 224 -12.29 -0.73 8.71
CA ALA A 224 -13.52 -1.52 8.81
C ALA A 224 -13.33 -2.75 9.70
N ASN A 225 -12.23 -3.48 9.52
CA ASN A 225 -11.90 -4.63 10.35
C ASN A 225 -11.67 -4.23 11.82
N LEU A 226 -10.94 -3.16 12.07
CA LEU A 226 -10.69 -2.67 13.43
C LEU A 226 -12.01 -2.28 14.12
N LEU A 227 -12.89 -1.55 13.43
CA LEU A 227 -14.22 -1.16 13.95
C LEU A 227 -15.10 -2.38 14.22
N TYR A 228 -15.10 -3.37 13.33
CA TYR A 228 -15.83 -4.62 13.55
C TYR A 228 -15.37 -5.33 14.82
N TYR A 229 -14.06 -5.58 14.96
CA TYR A 229 -13.53 -6.28 16.13
C TYR A 229 -13.71 -5.46 17.42
N ALA A 230 -13.50 -4.14 17.38
CA ALA A 230 -13.75 -3.27 18.51
C ALA A 230 -15.22 -3.30 18.95
N SER A 231 -16.16 -3.18 18.00
CA SER A 231 -17.60 -3.23 18.30
C SER A 231 -18.03 -4.57 18.94
N ARG A 232 -17.42 -5.67 18.49
CA ARG A 232 -17.71 -7.01 19.00
C ARG A 232 -17.21 -7.20 20.44
N LEU A 233 -16.04 -6.73 20.74
CA LEU A 233 -15.38 -6.95 22.03
C LEU A 233 -15.94 -6.01 23.12
N LEU A 234 -16.15 -4.73 22.76
CA LEU A 234 -16.72 -3.75 23.68
C LEU A 234 -18.25 -3.93 23.86
N GLY A 235 -18.95 -4.44 22.85
CA GLY A 235 -20.40 -4.69 22.93
C GLY A 235 -20.79 -5.83 23.87
N ASN A 236 -19.93 -6.85 24.04
CA ASN A 236 -20.16 -7.95 24.98
C ASN A 236 -19.88 -7.57 26.45
N SER A 237 -19.01 -6.59 26.67
CA SER A 237 -18.64 -6.14 28.02
C SER A 237 -19.73 -5.37 28.76
N ARG A 238 -20.79 -4.92 28.06
CA ARG A 238 -21.95 -4.21 28.64
C ARG A 238 -23.14 -5.11 28.99
N ARG A 239 -23.03 -6.43 28.76
CA ARG A 239 -24.08 -7.40 29.01
C ARG A 239 -23.85 -8.33 30.21
N ASN A 240 -22.75 -8.14 30.90
CA ASN A 240 -22.43 -8.74 32.19
C ASN A 240 -22.25 -7.61 33.21
#